data_40085800efa933e63a001143b9318a23
#
_entry.id   40085800efa933e63a001143b9318a23
#
_cell.length_a   1.000
_cell.length_b   1.000
_cell.length_c   1.000
_cell.angle_alpha   90.00
_cell.angle_beta   90.00
_cell.angle_gamma   90.00
#
_symmetry.space_group_name_H-M   'P 1'
#
loop_
_entity.id
_entity.type
_entity.pdbx_description
1 polymer ?
#
loop_
_entity_poly.entity_id
_entity_poly.type
_entity_poly.pdbx_seq_one_letter_code
_entity_poly.pdbx_strand_id
1 'polypeptide(L)'
;TKDVVKLTFESKNIAQLALPGQFVNISTSDDTMLLKRPISICEIKGNNIIVCFKIIGKGTKKISEKKVNDTIEVIGPLGNGFPLIKKRKLLLIGGGCGIFPLLEVAKRAYKENVLQIILAARNQDELYLQEEFKKYGQVHLLTDDGSCGYQQNPLEFLDNHAVAFDVFFACGPKVLLQKLDEKYYQKKEGYLSYEERMACGIGACYGCVVKATVDSGYVRVCKDGPIFPLGVLKYES
;
A
#
# COMPACT_ATOMS: atom_id res chain seq x y z
N THR A 1 -13.27 -1.38 -12.24
CA THR A 1 -14.50 -1.75 -11.47
C THR A 1 -15.26 -0.50 -11.07
N LYS A 2 -16.58 -0.59 -10.86
CA LYS A 2 -17.46 0.56 -10.57
C LYS A 2 -17.08 1.35 -9.31
N ASP A 3 -16.35 0.73 -8.38
CA ASP A 3 -16.08 1.31 -7.05
C ASP A 3 -14.63 1.78 -6.86
N VAL A 4 -13.76 1.62 -7.84
CA VAL A 4 -12.37 2.06 -7.75
C VAL A 4 -12.12 3.25 -8.66
N VAL A 5 -11.48 4.26 -8.08
CA VAL A 5 -11.15 5.52 -8.72
C VAL A 5 -9.64 5.63 -8.87
N LYS A 6 -9.20 6.00 -10.07
CA LYS A 6 -7.84 6.47 -10.34
C LYS A 6 -7.89 7.99 -10.49
N LEU A 7 -7.32 8.69 -9.53
CA LEU A 7 -7.21 10.14 -9.54
C LEU A 7 -5.77 10.54 -9.84
N THR A 8 -5.60 11.45 -10.81
CA THR A 8 -4.30 12.03 -11.14
C THR A 8 -4.34 13.53 -10.88
N PHE A 9 -3.33 14.04 -10.15
CA PHE A 9 -3.17 15.46 -9.93
C PHE A 9 -1.70 15.88 -10.07
N GLU A 10 -1.47 17.10 -10.45
CA GLU A 10 -0.13 17.64 -10.58
C GLU A 10 0.38 18.21 -9.25
N SER A 11 1.57 17.82 -8.83
CA SER A 11 2.29 18.41 -7.72
C SER A 11 3.79 18.13 -7.86
N LYS A 12 4.54 19.11 -8.34
CA LYS A 12 6.00 19.03 -8.47
C LYS A 12 6.69 18.69 -7.15
N ASN A 13 6.27 19.35 -6.07
CA ASN A 13 6.89 19.16 -4.75
C ASN A 13 6.70 17.73 -4.23
N ILE A 14 5.47 17.20 -4.30
CA ILE A 14 5.20 15.82 -3.86
C ILE A 14 5.93 14.84 -4.76
N ALA A 15 5.93 15.04 -6.08
CA ALA A 15 6.58 14.14 -7.03
C ALA A 15 8.09 14.01 -6.81
N GLN A 16 8.76 15.11 -6.43
CA GLN A 16 10.19 15.13 -6.19
C GLN A 16 10.59 14.52 -4.85
N LEU A 17 9.74 14.61 -3.83
CA LEU A 17 10.05 14.19 -2.46
C LEU A 17 9.52 12.81 -2.10
N ALA A 18 8.49 12.34 -2.80
CA ALA A 18 7.80 11.12 -2.41
C ALA A 18 8.64 9.85 -2.64
N LEU A 19 8.59 8.98 -1.63
CA LEU A 19 9.16 7.64 -1.65
C LEU A 19 8.05 6.59 -1.87
N PRO A 20 8.37 5.43 -2.47
CA PRO A 20 7.41 4.34 -2.65
C PRO A 20 6.82 3.87 -1.31
N GLY A 21 5.50 3.73 -1.25
CA GLY A 21 4.80 3.32 -0.02
C GLY A 21 4.31 4.47 0.85
N GLN A 22 4.70 5.72 0.56
CA GLN A 22 4.13 6.90 1.21
C GLN A 22 2.71 7.19 0.72
N PHE A 23 2.01 8.04 1.45
CA PHE A 23 0.64 8.44 1.17
C PHE A 23 0.48 9.96 1.14
N VAL A 24 -0.69 10.41 0.74
CA VAL A 24 -1.14 11.80 0.78
C VAL A 24 -2.48 11.91 1.51
N ASN A 25 -2.72 13.02 2.18
CA ASN A 25 -4.01 13.37 2.76
C ASN A 25 -4.77 14.33 1.84
N ILE A 26 -5.88 13.88 1.28
CA ILE A 26 -6.70 14.63 0.33
C ILE A 26 -7.92 15.24 1.05
N SER A 27 -8.13 16.53 0.87
CA SER A 27 -9.35 17.21 1.33
C SER A 27 -10.56 16.80 0.48
N THR A 28 -11.71 16.67 1.12
CA THR A 28 -12.98 16.48 0.40
C THR A 28 -13.49 17.77 -0.24
N SER A 29 -12.94 18.93 0.16
CA SER A 29 -13.45 20.26 -0.17
C SER A 29 -14.92 20.46 0.26
N ASP A 30 -15.29 19.85 1.40
CA ASP A 30 -16.62 19.92 2.00
C ASP A 30 -16.45 20.27 3.48
N ASP A 31 -16.94 21.46 3.87
CA ASP A 31 -16.76 22.01 5.21
C ASP A 31 -17.41 21.18 6.32
N THR A 32 -18.33 20.29 5.97
CA THR A 32 -18.93 19.32 6.90
C THR A 32 -18.06 18.10 7.14
N MET A 33 -16.98 17.91 6.36
CA MET A 33 -16.07 16.77 6.41
C MET A 33 -14.63 17.20 6.67
N LEU A 34 -14.36 17.70 7.88
CA LEU A 34 -13.07 18.31 8.28
C LEU A 34 -11.85 17.39 8.12
N LEU A 35 -12.01 16.07 8.33
CA LEU A 35 -10.89 15.16 8.23
C LEU A 35 -10.56 14.87 6.75
N LYS A 36 -9.29 14.97 6.42
CA LYS A 36 -8.77 14.58 5.10
C LYS A 36 -8.75 13.04 4.96
N ARG A 37 -8.60 12.54 3.74
CA ARG A 37 -8.56 11.10 3.43
C ARG A 37 -7.13 10.69 3.11
N PRO A 38 -6.50 9.83 3.95
CA PRO A 38 -5.19 9.28 3.64
C PRO A 38 -5.34 8.27 2.51
N ILE A 39 -4.60 8.49 1.44
CA ILE A 39 -4.60 7.62 0.26
C ILE A 39 -3.16 7.41 -0.18
N SER A 40 -2.76 6.15 -0.32
CA SER A 40 -1.40 5.77 -0.74
C SER A 40 -1.10 6.26 -2.15
N ILE A 41 0.13 6.68 -2.38
CA ILE A 41 0.63 7.00 -3.72
C ILE A 41 0.78 5.71 -4.50
N CYS A 42 0.05 5.59 -5.60
CA CYS A 42 0.08 4.44 -6.49
C CYS A 42 1.23 4.52 -7.49
N GLU A 43 1.39 5.67 -8.13
CA GLU A 43 2.43 5.89 -9.15
C GLU A 43 2.79 7.37 -9.27
N ILE A 44 4.03 7.65 -9.67
CA ILE A 44 4.53 9.00 -9.97
C ILE A 44 4.97 9.05 -11.44
N LYS A 45 4.42 10.00 -12.22
CA LYS A 45 4.77 10.22 -13.63
C LYS A 45 5.12 11.69 -13.87
N GLY A 46 6.41 12.00 -13.95
CA GLY A 46 6.86 13.41 -14.03
C GLY A 46 6.42 14.17 -12.77
N ASN A 47 5.64 15.23 -12.93
CA ASN A 47 5.06 15.98 -11.82
C ASN A 47 3.68 15.46 -11.36
N ASN A 48 3.16 14.42 -12.01
CA ASN A 48 1.84 13.88 -11.71
C ASN A 48 1.91 12.80 -10.66
N ILE A 49 1.06 12.95 -9.65
CA ILE A 49 0.80 11.95 -8.61
C ILE A 49 -0.47 11.20 -8.98
N ILE A 50 -0.39 9.89 -8.99
CA ILE A 50 -1.50 9.00 -9.24
C ILE A 50 -1.84 8.28 -7.94
N VAL A 51 -3.07 8.40 -7.51
CA VAL A 51 -3.63 7.66 -6.38
C VAL A 51 -4.79 6.80 -6.87
N CYS A 52 -4.90 5.59 -6.28
CA CYS A 52 -6.03 4.70 -6.55
C CYS A 52 -6.71 4.36 -5.22
N PHE A 53 -8.04 4.43 -5.20
CA PHE A 53 -8.80 4.16 -3.98
C PHE A 53 -10.18 3.61 -4.28
N LYS A 54 -10.72 2.86 -3.33
CA LYS A 54 -12.09 2.36 -3.37
C LYS A 54 -13.05 3.37 -2.74
N ILE A 55 -14.22 3.54 -3.33
CA ILE A 55 -15.29 4.37 -2.75
C ILE A 55 -15.92 3.56 -1.63
N ILE A 56 -15.58 3.89 -0.37
CA ILE A 56 -16.07 3.17 0.82
C ILE A 56 -16.95 4.04 1.72
N GLY A 57 -17.10 5.33 1.41
CA GLY A 57 -17.90 6.24 2.23
C GLY A 57 -18.00 7.64 1.62
N LYS A 58 -18.70 8.53 2.32
CA LYS A 58 -19.00 9.89 1.83
C LYS A 58 -17.76 10.67 1.38
N GLY A 59 -16.64 10.58 2.11
CA GLY A 59 -15.43 11.33 1.79
C GLY A 59 -14.75 10.87 0.51
N THR A 60 -14.57 9.55 0.33
CA THR A 60 -14.00 8.99 -0.92
C THR A 60 -14.93 9.20 -2.10
N LYS A 61 -16.26 9.15 -1.88
CA LYS A 61 -17.24 9.51 -2.90
C LYS A 61 -17.08 10.98 -3.34
N LYS A 62 -16.94 11.92 -2.39
CA LYS A 62 -16.75 13.34 -2.70
C LYS A 62 -15.48 13.60 -3.50
N ILE A 63 -14.38 12.93 -3.14
CA ILE A 63 -13.13 13.02 -3.90
C ILE A 63 -13.30 12.44 -5.31
N SER A 64 -14.08 11.38 -5.48
CA SER A 64 -14.34 10.75 -6.79
C SER A 64 -15.16 11.62 -7.74
N GLU A 65 -15.88 12.62 -7.24
CA GLU A 65 -16.70 13.56 -8.02
C GLU A 65 -15.88 14.69 -8.67
N LYS A 66 -14.59 14.82 -8.31
CA LYS A 66 -13.66 15.80 -8.89
C LYS A 66 -13.50 15.59 -10.40
N LYS A 67 -13.53 16.70 -11.13
CA LYS A 67 -13.41 16.72 -12.59
C LYS A 67 -12.02 17.18 -13.02
N VAL A 68 -11.72 16.99 -14.29
CA VAL A 68 -10.49 17.53 -14.88
C VAL A 68 -10.49 19.07 -14.75
N ASN A 69 -9.34 19.62 -14.34
CA ASN A 69 -9.11 21.02 -14.02
C ASN A 69 -9.67 21.51 -12.67
N ASP A 70 -10.29 20.64 -11.87
CA ASP A 70 -10.63 21.02 -10.49
C ASP A 70 -9.34 21.13 -9.64
N THR A 71 -9.35 22.09 -8.73
CA THR A 71 -8.31 22.19 -7.71
C THR A 71 -8.62 21.25 -6.55
N ILE A 72 -7.58 20.59 -6.04
CA ILE A 72 -7.65 19.76 -4.84
C ILE A 72 -6.62 20.22 -3.82
N GLU A 73 -7.00 20.18 -2.54
CA GLU A 73 -6.08 20.44 -1.44
C GLU A 73 -5.49 19.12 -0.96
N VAL A 74 -4.15 19.04 -0.95
CA VAL A 74 -3.41 17.82 -0.60
C VAL A 74 -2.26 18.15 0.34
N ILE A 75 -2.10 17.35 1.39
CA ILE A 75 -0.92 17.37 2.26
C ILE A 75 -0.11 16.10 1.96
N GLY A 76 1.17 16.26 1.67
CA GLY A 76 2.05 15.13 1.37
C GLY A 76 3.43 15.56 0.84
N PRO A 77 4.33 14.58 0.62
CA PRO A 77 4.17 13.16 0.97
C PRO A 77 4.22 12.95 2.48
N LEU A 78 3.52 11.93 2.97
CA LEU A 78 3.39 11.63 4.40
C LEU A 78 3.85 10.21 4.72
N GLY A 79 4.28 10.00 5.95
CA GLY A 79 4.79 8.72 6.45
C GLY A 79 6.16 8.34 5.88
N ASN A 80 6.59 7.11 6.18
CA ASN A 80 7.83 6.53 5.68
C ASN A 80 7.57 5.71 4.42
N GLY A 81 8.59 5.61 3.54
CA GLY A 81 8.55 4.73 2.37
C GLY A 81 9.15 3.36 2.63
N PHE A 82 8.96 2.42 1.70
CA PHE A 82 9.70 1.17 1.70
C PHE A 82 11.21 1.44 1.49
N PRO A 83 12.08 0.65 2.13
CA PRO A 83 13.52 0.80 1.94
C PRO A 83 13.91 0.51 0.49
N LEU A 84 14.86 1.26 -0.02
CA LEU A 84 15.44 1.04 -1.34
C LEU A 84 16.51 -0.04 -1.25
N ILE A 85 16.13 -1.28 -1.57
CA ILE A 85 17.04 -2.43 -1.61
C ILE A 85 17.55 -2.68 -3.03
N LYS A 86 18.73 -3.30 -3.13
CA LYS A 86 19.39 -3.59 -4.40
C LYS A 86 20.00 -4.99 -4.39
N LYS A 87 20.09 -5.59 -5.59
CA LYS A 87 20.73 -6.89 -5.85
C LYS A 87 20.13 -8.04 -5.00
N ARG A 88 18.80 -8.02 -4.82
CA ARG A 88 18.06 -9.01 -4.03
C ARG A 88 16.91 -9.61 -4.84
N LYS A 89 16.45 -10.77 -4.43
CA LYS A 89 15.16 -11.31 -4.85
C LYS A 89 14.09 -10.71 -3.96
N LEU A 90 13.33 -9.76 -4.51
CA LEU A 90 12.28 -9.04 -3.80
C LEU A 90 10.92 -9.63 -4.15
N LEU A 91 10.16 -10.01 -3.12
CA LEU A 91 8.76 -10.43 -3.26
C LEU A 91 7.84 -9.26 -2.84
N LEU A 92 6.93 -8.88 -3.74
CA LEU A 92 5.86 -7.93 -3.45
C LEU A 92 4.56 -8.71 -3.24
N ILE A 93 3.84 -8.45 -2.15
CA ILE A 93 2.56 -9.11 -1.82
C ILE A 93 1.49 -8.04 -1.67
N GLY A 94 0.58 -7.94 -2.64
CA GLY A 94 -0.54 -7.00 -2.62
C GLY A 94 -1.87 -7.70 -2.43
N GLY A 95 -2.65 -7.30 -1.41
CA GLY A 95 -4.00 -7.80 -1.16
C GLY A 95 -5.08 -6.72 -1.36
N GLY A 96 -6.02 -6.91 -2.28
CA GLY A 96 -7.08 -5.94 -2.57
C GLY A 96 -6.54 -4.55 -2.92
N CYS A 97 -6.96 -3.50 -2.18
CA CYS A 97 -6.44 -2.13 -2.39
C CYS A 97 -4.95 -1.98 -2.06
N GLY A 98 -4.36 -2.90 -1.28
CA GLY A 98 -2.92 -2.93 -1.01
C GLY A 98 -2.04 -3.18 -2.24
N ILE A 99 -2.64 -3.56 -3.36
CA ILE A 99 -1.97 -3.66 -4.66
C ILE A 99 -1.47 -2.27 -5.13
N PHE A 100 -2.25 -1.22 -4.89
CA PHE A 100 -1.97 0.11 -5.45
C PHE A 100 -0.61 0.70 -5.04
N PRO A 101 -0.24 0.80 -3.75
CA PRO A 101 1.04 1.41 -3.35
C PRO A 101 2.27 0.61 -3.79
N LEU A 102 2.11 -0.66 -4.13
CA LEU A 102 3.22 -1.51 -4.56
C LEU A 102 3.64 -1.27 -6.02
N LEU A 103 2.82 -0.57 -6.82
CA LEU A 103 3.19 -0.28 -8.23
C LEU A 103 4.42 0.63 -8.33
N GLU A 104 4.45 1.72 -7.54
CA GLU A 104 5.63 2.61 -7.53
C GLU A 104 6.86 1.89 -6.94
N VAL A 105 6.66 0.98 -5.98
CA VAL A 105 7.74 0.11 -5.46
C VAL A 105 8.30 -0.76 -6.57
N ALA A 106 7.46 -1.49 -7.30
CA ALA A 106 7.87 -2.35 -8.41
C ALA A 106 8.65 -1.55 -9.47
N LYS A 107 8.10 -0.39 -9.86
CA LYS A 107 8.69 0.51 -10.85
C LYS A 107 10.08 1.03 -10.47
N ARG A 108 10.33 1.29 -9.18
CA ARG A 108 11.65 1.76 -8.74
C ARG A 108 12.64 0.63 -8.48
N ALA A 109 12.13 -0.56 -8.10
CA ALA A 109 12.98 -1.67 -7.69
C ALA A 109 13.45 -2.58 -8.85
N TYR A 110 12.69 -2.69 -9.96
CA TYR A 110 12.88 -3.75 -10.96
C TYR A 110 14.24 -3.74 -11.67
N LYS A 111 14.87 -2.57 -11.83
CA LYS A 111 16.18 -2.47 -12.52
C LYS A 111 17.34 -3.03 -11.70
N GLU A 112 17.19 -3.03 -10.37
CA GLU A 112 18.24 -3.38 -9.43
C GLU A 112 17.98 -4.72 -8.74
N ASN A 113 16.79 -5.34 -8.94
CA ASN A 113 16.35 -6.54 -8.23
C ASN A 113 15.63 -7.51 -9.16
N VAL A 114 15.55 -8.77 -8.74
CA VAL A 114 14.64 -9.76 -9.34
C VAL A 114 13.32 -9.72 -8.58
N LEU A 115 12.22 -9.35 -9.26
CA LEU A 115 10.92 -9.19 -8.63
C LEU A 115 10.01 -10.40 -8.88
N GLN A 116 9.47 -10.94 -7.76
CA GLN A 116 8.30 -11.80 -7.73
C GLN A 116 7.13 -10.97 -7.17
N ILE A 117 5.95 -11.07 -7.76
CA ILE A 117 4.81 -10.21 -7.41
C ILE A 117 3.58 -11.08 -7.24
N ILE A 118 2.99 -11.06 -6.06
CA ILE A 118 1.73 -11.71 -5.75
C ILE A 118 0.65 -10.64 -5.68
N LEU A 119 -0.36 -10.76 -6.55
CA LEU A 119 -1.57 -9.94 -6.52
C LEU A 119 -2.73 -10.82 -6.08
N ALA A 120 -3.28 -10.53 -4.90
CA ALA A 120 -4.36 -11.31 -4.31
C ALA A 120 -5.63 -10.47 -4.17
N ALA A 121 -6.77 -11.03 -4.51
CA ALA A 121 -8.07 -10.38 -4.43
C ALA A 121 -9.18 -11.40 -4.17
N ARG A 122 -10.40 -10.93 -3.89
CA ARG A 122 -11.56 -11.82 -3.72
C ARG A 122 -11.97 -12.49 -5.03
N ASN A 123 -11.86 -11.76 -6.14
CA ASN A 123 -12.23 -12.22 -7.48
C ASN A 123 -11.42 -11.47 -8.55
N GLN A 124 -11.57 -11.89 -9.82
CA GLN A 124 -10.84 -11.29 -10.95
C GLN A 124 -11.10 -9.80 -11.15
N ASP A 125 -12.29 -9.29 -10.79
CA ASP A 125 -12.63 -7.87 -10.96
C ASP A 125 -11.88 -6.97 -9.97
N GLU A 126 -11.40 -7.53 -8.87
CA GLU A 126 -10.58 -6.83 -7.87
C GLU A 126 -9.06 -7.05 -8.05
N LEU A 127 -8.62 -7.77 -9.07
CA LEU A 127 -7.21 -7.87 -9.47
C LEU A 127 -6.83 -6.64 -10.31
N TYR A 128 -6.30 -5.62 -9.64
CA TYR A 128 -5.95 -4.34 -10.27
C TYR A 128 -4.54 -4.35 -10.83
N LEU A 129 -4.29 -3.56 -11.90
CA LEU A 129 -2.96 -3.21 -12.41
C LEU A 129 -2.10 -4.41 -12.84
N GLN A 130 -2.71 -5.53 -13.22
CA GLN A 130 -1.99 -6.76 -13.61
C GLN A 130 -0.98 -6.49 -14.74
N GLU A 131 -1.41 -5.81 -15.80
CA GLU A 131 -0.59 -5.52 -16.98
C GLU A 131 0.54 -4.51 -16.66
N GLU A 132 0.31 -3.62 -15.71
CA GLU A 132 1.31 -2.70 -15.23
C GLU A 132 2.42 -3.45 -14.47
N PHE A 133 2.05 -4.36 -13.58
CA PHE A 133 3.01 -5.14 -12.80
C PHE A 133 3.83 -6.13 -13.63
N LYS A 134 3.25 -6.73 -14.67
CA LYS A 134 3.96 -7.63 -15.60
C LYS A 134 5.18 -6.99 -16.26
N LYS A 135 5.23 -5.65 -16.34
CA LYS A 135 6.38 -4.91 -16.87
C LYS A 135 7.60 -4.93 -15.96
N TYR A 136 7.42 -5.28 -14.68
CA TYR A 136 8.45 -5.14 -13.65
C TYR A 136 8.92 -6.45 -13.06
N GLY A 137 8.16 -7.54 -13.18
CA GLY A 137 8.53 -8.83 -12.63
C GLY A 137 7.56 -9.95 -12.97
N GLN A 138 7.82 -11.12 -12.41
CA GLN A 138 6.94 -12.28 -12.55
C GLN A 138 5.71 -12.08 -11.64
N VAL A 139 4.52 -12.13 -12.23
CA VAL A 139 3.24 -11.90 -11.52
C VAL A 139 2.52 -13.22 -11.29
N HIS A 140 2.12 -13.45 -10.05
CA HIS A 140 1.24 -14.53 -9.62
C HIS A 140 -0.10 -13.93 -9.21
N LEU A 141 -1.18 -14.39 -9.83
CA LEU A 141 -2.54 -13.92 -9.58
C LEU A 141 -3.25 -14.93 -8.67
N LEU A 142 -3.84 -14.44 -7.59
CA LEU A 142 -4.58 -15.25 -6.63
C LEU A 142 -5.97 -14.66 -6.42
N THR A 143 -6.98 -15.51 -6.45
CA THR A 143 -8.36 -15.12 -6.14
C THR A 143 -9.00 -16.09 -5.15
N ASP A 144 -9.77 -15.56 -4.20
CA ASP A 144 -10.44 -16.39 -3.19
C ASP A 144 -11.49 -17.32 -3.82
N ASP A 145 -12.15 -16.85 -4.89
CA ASP A 145 -13.21 -17.60 -5.61
C ASP A 145 -12.69 -18.46 -6.79
N GLY A 146 -11.39 -18.41 -7.10
CA GLY A 146 -10.82 -19.14 -8.22
C GLY A 146 -11.13 -18.57 -9.61
N SER A 147 -11.74 -17.38 -9.70
CA SER A 147 -12.10 -16.77 -10.98
C SER A 147 -10.91 -16.37 -11.86
N CYS A 148 -9.70 -16.24 -11.27
CA CYS A 148 -8.46 -15.96 -12.01
C CYS A 148 -7.25 -16.47 -11.23
N GLY A 149 -6.31 -17.09 -11.92
CA GLY A 149 -5.06 -17.58 -11.34
C GLY A 149 -5.26 -18.74 -10.37
N TYR A 150 -4.63 -18.65 -9.19
CA TYR A 150 -4.70 -19.70 -8.17
C TYR A 150 -5.82 -19.39 -7.16
N GLN A 151 -6.62 -20.42 -6.82
CA GLN A 151 -7.61 -20.33 -5.74
C GLN A 151 -6.92 -20.59 -4.39
N GLN A 152 -6.11 -19.64 -3.96
CA GLN A 152 -5.30 -19.71 -2.74
C GLN A 152 -5.12 -18.32 -2.16
N ASN A 153 -4.93 -18.22 -0.84
CA ASN A 153 -4.41 -17.00 -0.25
C ASN A 153 -2.88 -16.91 -0.40
N PRO A 154 -2.25 -15.76 -0.19
CA PRO A 154 -0.81 -15.59 -0.37
C PRO A 154 0.06 -16.53 0.48
N LEU A 155 -0.35 -16.89 1.70
CA LEU A 155 0.43 -17.79 2.55
C LEU A 155 0.37 -19.23 2.04
N GLU A 156 -0.83 -19.71 1.67
CA GLU A 156 -1.01 -21.04 1.06
C GLU A 156 -0.23 -21.15 -0.24
N PHE A 157 -0.26 -20.10 -1.06
CA PHE A 157 0.51 -20.08 -2.30
C PHE A 157 2.01 -20.19 -2.02
N LEU A 158 2.54 -19.45 -1.04
CA LEU A 158 3.96 -19.51 -0.67
C LEU A 158 4.36 -20.83 -0.01
N ASP A 159 3.41 -21.56 0.60
CA ASP A 159 3.67 -22.91 1.13
C ASP A 159 3.71 -23.97 0.03
N ASN A 160 2.86 -23.85 -0.97
CA ASN A 160 2.69 -24.84 -2.04
C ASN A 160 3.61 -24.63 -3.23
N HIS A 161 4.23 -23.45 -3.36
CA HIS A 161 5.05 -23.09 -4.52
C HIS A 161 6.43 -22.58 -4.08
N ALA A 162 7.46 -23.04 -4.76
CA ALA A 162 8.85 -22.66 -4.48
C ALA A 162 9.17 -21.23 -4.98
N VAL A 163 8.56 -20.21 -4.36
CA VAL A 163 8.86 -18.79 -4.67
C VAL A 163 10.12 -18.39 -3.92
N ALA A 164 11.21 -18.16 -4.67
CA ALA A 164 12.48 -17.76 -4.07
C ALA A 164 12.52 -16.25 -3.83
N PHE A 165 12.71 -15.84 -2.58
CA PHE A 165 12.91 -14.44 -2.20
C PHE A 165 13.84 -14.29 -1.00
N ASP A 166 14.54 -13.15 -0.94
CA ASP A 166 15.42 -12.76 0.18
C ASP A 166 14.70 -11.84 1.16
N VAL A 167 13.85 -10.96 0.61
CA VAL A 167 13.09 -9.96 1.35
C VAL A 167 11.71 -9.81 0.71
N PHE A 168 10.71 -9.44 1.52
CA PHE A 168 9.39 -9.15 0.98
C PHE A 168 8.80 -7.83 1.49
N PHE A 169 7.96 -7.21 0.66
CA PHE A 169 7.14 -6.06 1.00
C PHE A 169 5.67 -6.42 0.82
N ALA A 170 4.87 -6.17 1.83
CA ALA A 170 3.46 -6.53 1.78
C ALA A 170 2.56 -5.33 2.12
N CYS A 171 1.44 -5.25 1.41
CA CYS A 171 0.36 -4.31 1.68
C CYS A 171 -0.99 -5.00 1.45
N GLY A 172 -1.94 -4.84 2.39
CA GLY A 172 -3.25 -5.48 2.28
C GLY A 172 -3.99 -5.55 3.62
N PRO A 173 -4.99 -6.42 3.72
CA PRO A 173 -5.77 -6.59 4.93
C PRO A 173 -4.92 -6.91 6.16
N LYS A 174 -5.29 -6.37 7.32
CA LYS A 174 -4.56 -6.57 8.60
C LYS A 174 -4.28 -8.04 8.90
N VAL A 175 -5.25 -8.92 8.63
CA VAL A 175 -5.11 -10.38 8.83
C VAL A 175 -3.99 -10.98 7.97
N LEU A 176 -3.85 -10.54 6.72
CA LEU A 176 -2.76 -10.97 5.85
C LEU A 176 -1.42 -10.53 6.40
N LEU A 177 -1.31 -9.25 6.80
CA LEU A 177 -0.08 -8.68 7.32
C LEU A 177 0.35 -9.35 8.62
N GLN A 178 -0.60 -9.58 9.54
CA GLN A 178 -0.36 -10.31 10.79
C GLN A 178 0.18 -11.72 10.54
N LYS A 179 -0.48 -12.50 9.68
CA LYS A 179 -0.04 -13.86 9.36
C LYS A 179 1.33 -13.91 8.68
N LEU A 180 1.65 -12.93 7.82
CA LEU A 180 2.98 -12.81 7.23
C LEU A 180 4.04 -12.47 8.29
N ASP A 181 3.73 -11.58 9.23
CA ASP A 181 4.60 -11.24 10.34
C ASP A 181 4.89 -12.48 11.20
N GLU A 182 3.86 -13.15 11.70
CA GLU A 182 3.98 -14.37 12.52
C GLU A 182 4.80 -15.48 11.84
N LYS A 183 4.58 -15.66 10.52
CA LYS A 183 5.25 -16.72 9.75
C LYS A 183 6.72 -16.43 9.51
N TYR A 184 7.08 -15.19 9.20
CA TYR A 184 8.40 -14.82 8.71
C TYR A 184 9.26 -14.04 9.70
N TYR A 185 8.70 -13.57 10.82
CA TYR A 185 9.47 -12.92 11.88
C TYR A 185 10.68 -13.78 12.29
N GLN A 186 11.85 -13.18 12.40
CA GLN A 186 13.15 -13.80 12.65
C GLN A 186 13.64 -14.83 11.58
N LYS A 187 12.88 -15.08 10.54
CA LYS A 187 13.25 -16.04 9.47
C LYS A 187 13.61 -15.35 8.16
N LYS A 188 12.98 -14.21 7.89
CA LYS A 188 13.15 -13.43 6.67
C LYS A 188 13.13 -11.94 6.98
N GLU A 189 13.78 -11.15 6.14
CA GLU A 189 13.59 -9.71 6.11
C GLU A 189 12.25 -9.39 5.44
N GLY A 190 11.46 -8.53 6.05
CA GLY A 190 10.18 -8.15 5.50
C GLY A 190 9.67 -6.82 6.05
N TYR A 191 8.84 -6.15 5.25
CA TYR A 191 8.26 -4.85 5.58
C TYR A 191 6.77 -4.86 5.24
N LEU A 192 5.96 -4.36 6.18
CA LEU A 192 4.51 -4.36 6.11
C LEU A 192 4.00 -2.92 6.03
N SER A 193 3.17 -2.63 5.02
CA SER A 193 2.45 -1.37 4.91
C SER A 193 1.14 -1.47 5.69
N TYR A 194 1.09 -0.82 6.84
CA TYR A 194 -0.04 -0.90 7.76
C TYR A 194 -0.97 0.30 7.61
N GLU A 195 -2.26 0.05 7.63
CA GLU A 195 -3.29 1.07 7.51
C GLU A 195 -4.02 1.27 8.83
N GLU A 196 -4.31 2.54 9.18
CA GLU A 196 -5.11 2.89 10.34
C GLU A 196 -5.96 4.14 10.04
N ARG A 197 -7.00 4.35 10.84
CA ARG A 197 -7.78 5.58 10.78
C ARG A 197 -6.90 6.77 11.16
N MET A 198 -6.95 7.82 10.37
CA MET A 198 -6.12 9.01 10.57
C MET A 198 -6.97 10.26 10.65
N ALA A 199 -6.57 11.21 11.51
CA ALA A 199 -7.11 12.55 11.53
C ALA A 199 -6.08 13.52 10.92
N CYS A 200 -4.99 13.85 11.63
CA CYS A 200 -4.02 14.83 11.15
C CYS A 200 -3.09 14.31 10.04
N GLY A 201 -2.71 13.04 10.08
CA GLY A 201 -1.74 12.42 9.15
C GLY A 201 -0.28 12.82 9.33
N ILE A 202 0.04 13.68 10.31
CA ILE A 202 1.38 14.26 10.55
C ILE A 202 1.96 13.89 11.93
N GLY A 203 1.30 12.99 12.67
CA GLY A 203 1.76 12.52 13.97
C GLY A 203 1.41 13.41 15.17
N ALA A 204 0.60 14.46 15.02
CA ALA A 204 0.27 15.39 16.09
C ALA A 204 -0.90 14.96 16.99
N CYS A 205 -1.93 14.29 16.42
CA CYS A 205 -3.20 14.03 17.13
C CYS A 205 -3.26 12.66 17.83
N TYR A 206 -2.31 11.77 17.56
CA TYR A 206 -2.27 10.38 18.07
C TYR A 206 -3.50 9.51 17.70
N GLY A 207 -4.31 9.93 16.74
CA GLY A 207 -5.50 9.17 16.31
C GLY A 207 -5.22 7.87 15.55
N CYS A 208 -3.97 7.68 15.06
CA CYS A 208 -3.54 6.48 14.34
C CYS A 208 -2.55 5.62 15.12
N VAL A 209 -2.58 5.70 16.46
CA VAL A 209 -1.69 4.95 17.34
C VAL A 209 -2.07 3.48 17.34
N VAL A 210 -1.06 2.61 17.22
CA VAL A 210 -1.18 1.15 17.37
C VAL A 210 -0.13 0.64 18.35
N LYS A 211 -0.41 -0.51 19.01
CA LYS A 211 0.54 -1.17 19.90
C LYS A 211 1.75 -1.69 19.14
N ALA A 212 2.93 -1.53 19.74
CA ALA A 212 4.19 -1.92 19.13
C ALA A 212 5.17 -2.50 20.15
N THR A 213 6.25 -3.12 19.67
CA THR A 213 7.32 -3.71 20.49
C THR A 213 8.42 -2.70 20.88
N VAL A 214 8.30 -1.44 20.43
CA VAL A 214 9.24 -0.37 20.77
C VAL A 214 9.11 0.07 22.24
N ASP A 215 10.10 0.76 22.80
CA ASP A 215 10.15 1.17 24.21
C ASP A 215 8.92 1.96 24.67
N SER A 216 8.37 2.82 23.81
CA SER A 216 7.12 3.56 24.11
C SER A 216 5.87 2.69 24.16
N GLY A 217 5.94 1.44 23.68
CA GLY A 217 4.82 0.51 23.55
C GLY A 217 3.85 0.84 22.40
N TYR A 218 4.03 1.95 21.69
CA TYR A 218 3.12 2.46 20.67
C TYR A 218 3.86 3.15 19.53
N VAL A 219 3.28 3.09 18.33
CA VAL A 219 3.72 3.85 17.15
C VAL A 219 2.54 4.56 16.49
N ARG A 220 2.81 5.68 15.85
CA ARG A 220 1.83 6.44 15.04
C ARG A 220 1.98 6.03 13.61
N VAL A 221 1.00 5.35 13.05
CA VAL A 221 1.06 4.82 11.67
C VAL A 221 1.36 5.93 10.66
N CYS A 222 0.82 7.14 10.84
CA CYS A 222 1.03 8.24 9.89
C CYS A 222 2.42 8.90 9.93
N LYS A 223 3.21 8.70 11.00
CA LYS A 223 4.52 9.35 11.18
C LYS A 223 5.66 8.34 11.32
N ASP A 224 5.46 7.33 12.17
CA ASP A 224 6.47 6.32 12.47
C ASP A 224 6.41 5.16 11.45
N GLY A 225 5.27 5.03 10.72
CA GLY A 225 5.00 4.17 9.57
C GLY A 225 4.65 4.98 8.31
N PRO A 226 3.83 4.47 7.39
CA PRO A 226 3.02 3.25 7.47
C PRO A 226 3.81 1.95 7.26
N ILE A 227 5.07 2.05 6.85
CA ILE A 227 5.93 0.89 6.58
C ILE A 227 6.68 0.52 7.86
N PHE A 228 6.48 -0.71 8.33
CA PHE A 228 7.12 -1.26 9.51
C PHE A 228 7.87 -2.56 9.19
N PRO A 229 9.08 -2.77 9.77
CA PRO A 229 9.73 -4.08 9.75
C PRO A 229 8.89 -5.12 10.49
N LEU A 230 9.11 -6.40 10.20
CA LEU A 230 8.49 -7.51 10.93
C LEU A 230 8.78 -7.43 12.43
N GLY A 231 7.82 -7.85 13.25
CA GLY A 231 7.91 -7.91 14.69
C GLY A 231 7.77 -6.57 15.42
N VAL A 232 7.57 -5.46 14.69
CA VAL A 232 7.35 -4.13 15.31
C VAL A 232 5.92 -3.99 15.82
N LEU A 233 4.94 -4.45 15.07
CA LEU A 233 3.53 -4.29 15.42
C LEU A 233 3.07 -5.42 16.36
N LYS A 234 2.22 -5.06 17.33
CA LYS A 234 1.50 -6.03 18.18
C LYS A 234 0.06 -6.11 17.70
N TYR A 235 -0.35 -7.30 17.30
CA TYR A 235 -1.72 -7.57 16.88
C TYR A 235 -2.57 -7.92 18.11
N GLU A 236 -3.76 -7.33 18.18
CA GLU A 236 -4.71 -7.73 19.24
C GLU A 236 -5.35 -9.06 18.85
N SER A 237 -5.34 -10.00 19.80
CA SER A 237 -6.02 -11.31 19.72
C SER A 237 -7.52 -11.15 19.73
#